data_7f5ed8ebb1765eacbc7fe246d60b95d9
#
_entry.id   7f5ed8ebb1765eacbc7fe246d60b95d9
#
_cell.length_a   1.000
_cell.length_b   1.000
_cell.length_c   1.000
_cell.angle_alpha   90.00
_cell.angle_beta   90.00
_cell.angle_gamma   90.00
#
_symmetry.space_group_name_H-M   'P 1'
#
loop_
_entity.id
_entity.type
_entity.pdbx_description
1 polymer ?
#
loop_
_entity_poly.entity_id
_entity_poly.type
_entity_poly.pdbx_seq_one_letter_code
_entity_poly.pdbx_strand_id
1 'polypeptide(L)'
;MKAVVLVGGEGTRLRPLTYTTPKPLLPIANQPFLERQLSWLAEYGVTEVVLSLGYLPDAFESHFPSGGFRCPGGDLVLRYAVEDHPLGTAGAIRFAAEALGDLDERIVVCNGDVLTTLDLGALVQVHDERGAEATIALTQVVDPSAFGVVPTRDDGEVIAFVEKPPPGKAPTNWINAGTYVLEPSVLARIPERLAVSIERETFPRMLEEPRRLYAKADDAYWIDIGTPEKYLQAHTDVLDGALSRAGAHEASGPPVAGARELSPGVWVQGEVTIDDGAVVEGPALLGDGVHLAAGSRVVGSVLGDGARVAHGGRVVRSVLHRDAVLDDDAEVIDSVLGAGAHLGAGSIASLHTVVGAGGELAAGAHASGARIREAGASDQDS
;
A
#
# COMPACT_ATOMS: atom_id res chain seq x y z
N MET A 1 -7.95 1.15 -21.38
CA MET A 1 -8.76 0.61 -20.25
C MET A 1 -8.78 1.65 -19.13
N LYS A 2 -9.89 1.77 -18.39
CA LYS A 2 -10.05 2.74 -17.29
C LYS A 2 -10.06 2.04 -15.94
N ALA A 3 -9.66 2.73 -14.89
CA ALA A 3 -9.65 2.15 -13.54
C ALA A 3 -10.21 3.11 -12.48
N VAL A 4 -10.72 2.52 -11.39
CA VAL A 4 -11.06 3.21 -10.14
C VAL A 4 -10.17 2.64 -9.05
N VAL A 5 -9.49 3.51 -8.29
CA VAL A 5 -8.68 3.13 -7.13
C VAL A 5 -9.33 3.70 -5.87
N LEU A 6 -9.69 2.82 -4.95
CA LEU A 6 -10.35 3.18 -3.69
C LEU A 6 -9.30 3.63 -2.66
N VAL A 7 -9.18 4.93 -2.45
CA VAL A 7 -8.17 5.54 -1.58
C VAL A 7 -8.77 6.39 -0.46
N GLY A 8 -10.10 6.29 -0.22
CA GLY A 8 -10.84 7.10 0.74
C GLY A 8 -10.68 6.74 2.23
N GLY A 9 -9.95 5.67 2.55
CA GLY A 9 -9.83 5.17 3.92
C GLY A 9 -8.86 5.97 4.80
N GLU A 10 -9.20 6.18 6.08
CA GLU A 10 -8.38 6.93 7.06
C GLU A 10 -7.07 6.24 7.47
N GLY A 11 -6.93 4.93 7.25
CA GLY A 11 -5.73 4.18 7.64
C GLY A 11 -5.47 4.17 9.16
N THR A 12 -6.50 4.11 9.98
CA THR A 12 -6.44 4.28 11.45
C THR A 12 -5.42 3.40 12.15
N ARG A 13 -5.19 2.17 11.66
CA ARG A 13 -4.21 1.23 12.24
C ARG A 13 -2.75 1.65 12.05
N LEU A 14 -2.46 2.54 11.08
CA LEU A 14 -1.14 3.13 10.85
C LEU A 14 -0.97 4.49 11.51
N ARG A 15 -1.98 4.99 12.24
CA ARG A 15 -1.80 6.19 13.05
C ARG A 15 -0.63 6.01 14.00
N PRO A 16 0.18 7.06 14.22
CA PRO A 16 -0.02 8.46 13.86
C PRO A 16 0.49 8.89 12.47
N LEU A 17 1.09 8.03 11.64
CA LEU A 17 1.58 8.39 10.30
C LEU A 17 0.46 8.96 9.43
N THR A 18 -0.73 8.36 9.52
CA THR A 18 -1.87 8.70 8.67
C THR A 18 -2.67 9.92 9.15
N TYR A 19 -2.26 10.61 10.21
CA TYR A 19 -2.85 11.91 10.54
C TYR A 19 -2.46 13.02 9.56
N THR A 20 -1.25 12.92 8.98
CA THR A 20 -0.71 13.95 8.08
C THR A 20 -0.56 13.48 6.65
N THR A 21 -0.50 12.16 6.42
CA THR A 21 -0.26 11.58 5.10
C THR A 21 -1.27 10.47 4.85
N PRO A 22 -2.13 10.57 3.81
CA PRO A 22 -3.03 9.48 3.44
C PRO A 22 -2.26 8.17 3.27
N LYS A 23 -2.85 7.05 3.72
CA LYS A 23 -2.22 5.73 3.64
C LYS A 23 -1.64 5.40 2.24
N PRO A 24 -2.35 5.68 1.12
CA PRO A 24 -1.81 5.41 -0.22
C PRO A 24 -0.61 6.27 -0.62
N LEU A 25 -0.38 7.39 0.07
CA LEU A 25 0.78 8.26 -0.16
C LEU A 25 1.95 7.96 0.81
N LEU A 26 1.79 7.06 1.77
CA LEU A 26 2.93 6.60 2.57
C LEU A 26 3.97 5.93 1.68
N PRO A 27 5.28 6.23 1.88
CA PRO A 27 6.33 5.63 1.06
C PRO A 27 6.51 4.14 1.38
N ILE A 28 6.71 3.32 0.36
CA ILE A 28 7.27 1.98 0.46
C ILE A 28 8.60 1.99 -0.28
N ALA A 29 9.70 1.69 0.41
CA ALA A 29 11.06 1.83 -0.13
C ALA A 29 11.24 3.20 -0.84
N ASN A 30 10.98 4.29 -0.13
CA ASN A 30 11.11 5.70 -0.53
C ASN A 30 10.25 6.14 -1.74
N GLN A 31 9.31 5.31 -2.20
CA GLN A 31 8.37 5.68 -3.24
C GLN A 31 6.94 5.60 -2.71
N PRO A 32 6.08 6.61 -2.92
CA PRO A 32 4.68 6.55 -2.53
C PRO A 32 4.01 5.27 -3.03
N PHE A 33 3.27 4.61 -2.14
CA PHE A 33 2.61 3.34 -2.46
C PHE A 33 1.71 3.45 -3.70
N LEU A 34 0.92 4.52 -3.79
CA LEU A 34 0.00 4.76 -4.91
C LEU A 34 0.73 4.84 -6.25
N GLU A 35 1.93 5.41 -6.31
CA GLU A 35 2.70 5.48 -7.56
C GLU A 35 3.09 4.08 -8.07
N ARG A 36 3.38 3.13 -7.18
CA ARG A 36 3.65 1.73 -7.57
C ARG A 36 2.40 1.10 -8.16
N GLN A 37 1.25 1.33 -7.54
CA GLN A 37 -0.02 0.80 -8.04
C GLN A 37 -0.42 1.43 -9.39
N LEU A 38 -0.21 2.73 -9.55
CA LEU A 38 -0.45 3.42 -10.82
C LEU A 38 0.49 2.92 -11.92
N SER A 39 1.78 2.70 -11.60
CA SER A 39 2.75 2.13 -12.56
C SER A 39 2.32 0.72 -13.00
N TRP A 40 1.91 -0.12 -12.05
CA TRP A 40 1.39 -1.45 -12.34
C TRP A 40 0.15 -1.39 -13.25
N LEU A 41 -0.82 -0.51 -12.99
CA LEU A 41 -1.99 -0.34 -13.86
C LEU A 41 -1.60 0.11 -15.29
N ALA A 42 -0.65 1.03 -15.42
CA ALA A 42 -0.17 1.52 -16.70
C ALA A 42 0.47 0.41 -17.57
N GLU A 43 1.21 -0.52 -16.95
CA GLU A 43 1.81 -1.66 -17.64
C GLU A 43 0.78 -2.56 -18.32
N TYR A 44 -0.47 -2.58 -17.84
CA TYR A 44 -1.59 -3.32 -18.44
C TYR A 44 -2.47 -2.47 -19.35
N GLY A 45 -1.99 -1.29 -19.77
CA GLY A 45 -2.68 -0.43 -20.74
C GLY A 45 -3.87 0.34 -20.15
N VAL A 46 -3.91 0.53 -18.84
CA VAL A 46 -4.78 1.54 -18.24
C VAL A 46 -4.26 2.91 -18.62
N THR A 47 -5.13 3.81 -19.05
CA THR A 47 -4.79 5.16 -19.49
C THR A 47 -5.45 6.27 -18.67
N GLU A 48 -6.50 5.92 -17.93
CA GLU A 48 -7.25 6.85 -17.09
C GLU A 48 -7.61 6.18 -15.78
N VAL A 49 -7.35 6.88 -14.66
CA VAL A 49 -7.62 6.40 -13.31
C VAL A 49 -8.40 7.44 -12.54
N VAL A 50 -9.51 7.03 -11.92
CA VAL A 50 -10.20 7.85 -10.91
C VAL A 50 -9.76 7.40 -9.53
N LEU A 51 -9.26 8.33 -8.73
CA LEU A 51 -9.00 8.14 -7.32
C LEU A 51 -10.28 8.48 -6.54
N SER A 52 -10.89 7.48 -5.91
CA SER A 52 -12.06 7.67 -5.03
C SER A 52 -11.55 8.09 -3.66
N LEU A 53 -11.77 9.36 -3.32
CA LEU A 53 -11.20 10.04 -2.16
C LEU A 53 -12.27 10.28 -1.09
N GLY A 54 -11.87 10.19 0.18
CA GLY A 54 -12.69 10.58 1.32
C GLY A 54 -11.84 11.33 2.35
N TYR A 55 -10.68 10.76 2.72
CA TYR A 55 -9.79 11.30 3.74
C TYR A 55 -8.63 12.07 3.13
N LEU A 56 -8.36 13.30 3.60
CA LEU A 56 -7.27 14.18 3.17
C LEU A 56 -7.16 14.34 1.63
N PRO A 57 -8.21 14.71 0.91
CA PRO A 57 -8.19 14.74 -0.56
C PRO A 57 -7.16 15.70 -1.12
N ASP A 58 -6.92 16.86 -0.49
CA ASP A 58 -5.96 17.89 -0.92
C ASP A 58 -4.52 17.35 -1.02
N ALA A 59 -4.19 16.31 -0.24
CA ALA A 59 -2.87 15.69 -0.29
C ALA A 59 -2.61 14.99 -1.64
N PHE A 60 -3.64 14.40 -2.24
CA PHE A 60 -3.52 13.75 -3.55
C PHE A 60 -3.38 14.79 -4.68
N GLU A 61 -4.17 15.87 -4.64
CA GLU A 61 -4.06 16.97 -5.61
C GLU A 61 -2.69 17.66 -5.51
N SER A 62 -2.19 17.85 -4.30
CA SER A 62 -0.85 18.39 -4.07
C SER A 62 0.25 17.48 -4.57
N HIS A 63 0.07 16.16 -4.47
CA HIS A 63 1.04 15.16 -4.92
C HIS A 63 1.04 15.01 -6.46
N PHE A 64 -0.12 15.09 -7.11
CA PHE A 64 -0.29 15.01 -8.56
C PHE A 64 -0.90 16.29 -9.15
N PRO A 65 -0.21 17.44 -9.06
CA PRO A 65 -0.80 18.74 -9.39
C PRO A 65 -1.17 18.92 -10.87
N SER A 66 -0.60 18.09 -11.75
CA SER A 66 -0.92 18.11 -13.19
C SER A 66 -2.16 17.30 -13.55
N GLY A 67 -2.78 16.56 -12.60
CA GLY A 67 -3.82 15.60 -12.92
C GLY A 67 -3.32 14.45 -13.81
N GLY A 68 -2.02 14.12 -13.76
CA GLY A 68 -1.41 13.05 -14.54
C GLY A 68 -0.25 12.39 -13.80
N PHE A 69 0.06 11.17 -14.20
CA PHE A 69 1.19 10.39 -13.69
C PHE A 69 1.96 9.75 -14.83
N ARG A 70 3.27 9.94 -14.86
CA ARG A 70 4.19 9.38 -15.86
C ARG A 70 5.00 8.25 -15.28
N CYS A 71 5.03 7.13 -15.97
CA CYS A 71 5.84 5.98 -15.61
C CYS A 71 6.30 5.20 -16.87
N PRO A 72 7.22 4.27 -16.73
CA PRO A 72 7.69 3.45 -17.86
C PRO A 72 6.57 2.69 -18.60
N GLY A 73 5.49 2.32 -17.89
CA GLY A 73 4.32 1.64 -18.47
C GLY A 73 3.41 2.55 -19.32
N GLY A 74 3.57 3.86 -19.25
CA GLY A 74 2.77 4.85 -19.97
C GLY A 74 2.30 6.02 -19.12
N ASP A 75 1.70 7.01 -19.76
CA ASP A 75 1.13 8.18 -19.09
C ASP A 75 -0.32 7.90 -18.67
N LEU A 76 -0.68 8.19 -17.44
CA LEU A 76 -2.03 8.11 -16.88
C LEU A 76 -2.65 9.49 -16.72
N VAL A 77 -3.91 9.62 -17.10
CA VAL A 77 -4.76 10.74 -16.68
C VAL A 77 -5.38 10.40 -15.33
N LEU A 78 -5.21 11.25 -14.35
CA LEU A 78 -5.79 11.11 -13.03
C LEU A 78 -6.98 12.03 -12.86
N ARG A 79 -8.08 11.49 -12.37
CA ARG A 79 -9.27 12.24 -11.93
C ARG A 79 -9.52 11.99 -10.46
N TYR A 80 -10.20 12.90 -9.81
CA TYR A 80 -10.51 12.84 -8.38
C TYR A 80 -12.03 12.82 -8.20
N ALA A 81 -12.51 11.84 -7.44
CA ALA A 81 -13.89 11.76 -7.00
C ALA A 81 -13.90 11.84 -5.47
N VAL A 82 -14.26 13.01 -4.94
CA VAL A 82 -14.27 13.28 -3.50
C VAL A 82 -15.66 13.03 -2.94
N GLU A 83 -15.78 12.08 -2.01
CA GLU A 83 -17.02 11.73 -1.35
C GLU A 83 -17.34 12.77 -0.26
N ASP A 84 -18.55 13.32 -0.27
CA ASP A 84 -19.05 14.22 0.79
C ASP A 84 -19.29 13.46 2.12
N HIS A 85 -19.56 12.16 2.02
CA HIS A 85 -19.76 11.23 3.15
C HIS A 85 -19.44 9.81 2.68
N PRO A 86 -19.06 8.88 3.58
CA PRO A 86 -18.69 7.52 3.20
C PRO A 86 -19.81 6.78 2.47
N LEU A 87 -19.54 6.37 1.23
CA LEU A 87 -20.51 5.65 0.38
C LEU A 87 -20.31 4.11 0.42
N GLY A 88 -19.38 3.61 1.25
CA GLY A 88 -19.03 2.20 1.22
C GLY A 88 -18.33 1.81 -0.09
N THR A 89 -17.84 0.56 -0.19
CA THR A 89 -17.00 0.18 -1.33
C THR A 89 -17.74 0.22 -2.67
N ALA A 90 -18.96 -0.27 -2.77
CA ALA A 90 -19.74 -0.23 -4.02
C ALA A 90 -20.20 1.19 -4.37
N GLY A 91 -20.73 1.94 -3.40
CA GLY A 91 -21.16 3.32 -3.64
C GLY A 91 -20.00 4.21 -4.08
N ALA A 92 -18.82 4.05 -3.49
CA ALA A 92 -17.59 4.72 -3.88
C ALA A 92 -17.17 4.37 -5.32
N ILE A 93 -17.22 3.09 -5.69
CA ILE A 93 -16.94 2.64 -7.07
C ILE A 93 -17.89 3.31 -8.07
N ARG A 94 -19.19 3.27 -7.82
CA ARG A 94 -20.18 3.90 -8.72
C ARG A 94 -19.95 5.40 -8.84
N PHE A 95 -19.80 6.09 -7.71
CA PHE A 95 -19.55 7.52 -7.66
C PHE A 95 -18.28 7.92 -8.42
N ALA A 96 -17.18 7.18 -8.21
CA ALA A 96 -15.94 7.42 -8.93
C ALA A 96 -16.07 7.11 -10.43
N ALA A 97 -16.79 6.04 -10.80
CA ALA A 97 -17.00 5.69 -12.20
C ALA A 97 -17.77 6.78 -12.97
N GLU A 98 -18.69 7.49 -12.33
CA GLU A 98 -19.39 8.65 -12.94
C GLU A 98 -18.41 9.76 -13.37
N ALA A 99 -17.29 9.93 -12.67
CA ALA A 99 -16.25 10.90 -13.04
C ALA A 99 -15.47 10.51 -14.31
N LEU A 100 -15.56 9.25 -14.77
CA LEU A 100 -15.04 8.81 -16.07
C LEU A 100 -15.89 9.29 -17.26
N GLY A 101 -17.10 9.80 -16.99
CA GLY A 101 -17.98 10.42 -17.97
C GLY A 101 -18.75 9.44 -18.86
N ASP A 102 -18.32 8.20 -18.94
CA ASP A 102 -18.96 7.14 -19.72
C ASP A 102 -18.99 5.85 -18.88
N LEU A 103 -20.20 5.45 -18.49
CA LEU A 103 -20.43 4.22 -17.73
C LEU A 103 -20.70 2.99 -18.63
N ASP A 104 -20.55 3.14 -19.94
CA ASP A 104 -20.82 2.08 -20.92
C ASP A 104 -19.60 1.20 -21.18
N GLU A 105 -18.46 1.51 -20.56
CA GLU A 105 -17.24 0.70 -20.65
C GLU A 105 -16.97 -0.04 -19.35
N ARG A 106 -16.39 -1.25 -19.46
CA ARG A 106 -15.87 -1.98 -18.29
C ARG A 106 -14.77 -1.20 -17.60
N ILE A 107 -14.67 -1.39 -16.31
CA ILE A 107 -13.63 -0.78 -15.47
C ILE A 107 -12.86 -1.82 -14.66
N VAL A 108 -11.61 -1.50 -14.38
CA VAL A 108 -10.83 -2.17 -13.34
C VAL A 108 -11.03 -1.40 -12.03
N VAL A 109 -11.22 -2.12 -10.94
CA VAL A 109 -11.29 -1.54 -9.59
C VAL A 109 -10.20 -2.13 -8.75
N CYS A 110 -9.48 -1.28 -7.99
CA CYS A 110 -8.44 -1.72 -7.07
C CYS A 110 -8.62 -1.06 -5.70
N ASN A 111 -8.40 -1.85 -4.66
CA ASN A 111 -8.20 -1.29 -3.32
C ASN A 111 -6.86 -0.55 -3.28
N GLY A 112 -6.85 0.69 -2.80
CA GLY A 112 -5.67 1.56 -2.74
C GLY A 112 -4.73 1.26 -1.56
N ASP A 113 -4.78 0.05 -1.02
CA ASP A 113 -3.93 -0.40 0.09
C ASP A 113 -3.32 -1.79 -0.14
N VAL A 114 -3.39 -2.29 -1.37
CA VAL A 114 -2.87 -3.59 -1.77
C VAL A 114 -1.66 -3.43 -2.69
N LEU A 115 -0.54 -4.01 -2.33
CA LEU A 115 0.64 -4.16 -3.16
C LEU A 115 0.65 -5.58 -3.75
N THR A 116 0.74 -5.69 -5.08
CA THR A 116 0.59 -6.99 -5.76
C THR A 116 1.35 -7.06 -7.08
N THR A 117 1.70 -8.27 -7.47
CA THR A 117 2.22 -8.61 -8.80
C THR A 117 1.17 -9.36 -9.66
N LEU A 118 -0.11 -9.28 -9.29
CA LEU A 118 -1.22 -9.90 -10.01
C LEU A 118 -1.14 -9.64 -11.52
N ASP A 119 -1.34 -10.68 -12.33
CA ASP A 119 -1.49 -10.54 -13.78
C ASP A 119 -2.91 -10.06 -14.12
N LEU A 120 -3.05 -8.72 -14.25
CA LEU A 120 -4.31 -8.09 -14.61
C LEU A 120 -4.77 -8.50 -16.04
N GLY A 121 -3.83 -8.75 -16.94
CA GLY A 121 -4.15 -9.24 -18.28
C GLY A 121 -4.84 -10.60 -18.23
N ALA A 122 -4.31 -11.51 -17.44
CA ALA A 122 -4.92 -12.83 -17.23
C ALA A 122 -6.26 -12.76 -16.49
N LEU A 123 -6.46 -11.77 -15.59
CA LEU A 123 -7.77 -11.53 -14.96
C LEU A 123 -8.81 -11.07 -15.99
N VAL A 124 -8.44 -10.13 -16.87
CA VAL A 124 -9.31 -9.64 -17.97
C VAL A 124 -9.61 -10.76 -18.96
N GLN A 125 -8.62 -11.60 -19.30
CA GLN A 125 -8.83 -12.74 -20.17
C GLN A 125 -9.88 -13.71 -19.61
N VAL A 126 -9.79 -14.10 -18.35
CA VAL A 126 -10.80 -14.95 -17.70
C VAL A 126 -12.18 -14.30 -17.71
N HIS A 127 -12.24 -12.99 -17.47
CA HIS A 127 -13.48 -12.22 -17.55
C HIS A 127 -14.16 -12.35 -18.92
N ASP A 128 -13.38 -12.15 -20.00
CA ASP A 128 -13.86 -12.26 -21.37
C ASP A 128 -14.28 -13.70 -21.74
N GLU A 129 -13.44 -14.69 -21.43
CA GLU A 129 -13.72 -16.10 -21.72
C GLU A 129 -14.99 -16.63 -21.03
N ARG A 130 -15.30 -16.12 -19.85
CA ARG A 130 -16.51 -16.50 -19.08
C ARG A 130 -17.73 -15.64 -19.43
N GLY A 131 -17.57 -14.54 -20.14
CA GLY A 131 -18.63 -13.56 -20.35
C GLY A 131 -19.21 -13.07 -19.03
N ALA A 132 -18.33 -12.84 -18.06
CA ALA A 132 -18.70 -12.47 -16.71
C ALA A 132 -19.22 -11.03 -16.63
N GLU A 133 -20.10 -10.73 -15.67
CA GLU A 133 -20.42 -9.33 -15.33
C GLU A 133 -19.40 -8.76 -14.34
N ALA A 134 -18.89 -9.61 -13.43
CA ALA A 134 -17.78 -9.25 -12.56
C ALA A 134 -16.80 -10.42 -12.43
N THR A 135 -15.50 -10.09 -12.32
CA THR A 135 -14.46 -11.06 -12.01
C THR A 135 -13.58 -10.53 -10.88
N ILE A 136 -13.40 -11.35 -9.85
CA ILE A 136 -12.65 -11.04 -8.64
C ILE A 136 -11.28 -11.72 -8.72
N ALA A 137 -10.21 -10.96 -8.48
CA ALA A 137 -8.90 -11.55 -8.23
C ALA A 137 -8.87 -12.16 -6.82
N LEU A 138 -8.35 -13.39 -6.72
CA LEU A 138 -8.15 -14.07 -5.44
C LEU A 138 -6.66 -14.28 -5.18
N THR A 139 -6.31 -14.20 -3.91
CA THR A 139 -5.00 -14.61 -3.40
C THR A 139 -5.16 -15.59 -2.25
N GLN A 140 -4.11 -16.37 -1.97
CA GLN A 140 -4.13 -17.33 -0.87
C GLN A 140 -3.44 -16.76 0.37
N VAL A 141 -4.03 -16.98 1.53
CA VAL A 141 -3.45 -16.57 2.83
C VAL A 141 -3.45 -17.75 3.81
N VAL A 142 -2.56 -17.70 4.79
CA VAL A 142 -2.47 -18.73 5.84
C VAL A 142 -3.70 -18.68 6.75
N ASP A 143 -4.09 -17.50 7.19
CA ASP A 143 -5.28 -17.27 8.02
C ASP A 143 -6.25 -16.32 7.31
N PRO A 144 -7.37 -16.82 6.77
CA PRO A 144 -8.35 -16.02 6.06
C PRO A 144 -9.37 -15.30 6.97
N SER A 145 -9.28 -15.45 8.30
CA SER A 145 -10.31 -14.95 9.24
C SER A 145 -10.50 -13.43 9.24
N ALA A 146 -9.50 -12.67 8.77
CA ALA A 146 -9.56 -11.21 8.69
C ALA A 146 -10.11 -10.67 7.34
N PHE A 147 -10.42 -11.55 6.39
CA PHE A 147 -10.68 -11.21 5.00
C PHE A 147 -12.03 -11.72 4.50
N GLY A 148 -12.45 -11.25 3.33
CA GLY A 148 -13.56 -11.83 2.58
C GLY A 148 -13.11 -13.11 1.85
N VAL A 149 -13.66 -14.25 2.23
CA VAL A 149 -13.33 -15.57 1.66
C VAL A 149 -14.27 -15.87 0.51
N VAL A 150 -13.72 -16.34 -0.61
CA VAL A 150 -14.47 -16.53 -1.85
C VAL A 150 -14.30 -17.96 -2.37
N PRO A 151 -15.13 -18.91 -1.95
CA PRO A 151 -15.14 -20.25 -2.53
C PRO A 151 -15.68 -20.24 -3.97
N THR A 152 -15.04 -21.02 -4.83
CA THR A 152 -15.36 -21.12 -6.26
C THR A 152 -15.62 -22.57 -6.67
N ARG A 153 -16.28 -22.74 -7.81
CA ARG A 153 -16.28 -24.01 -8.55
C ARG A 153 -14.96 -24.19 -9.30
N ASP A 154 -14.76 -25.35 -9.89
CA ASP A 154 -13.56 -25.68 -10.68
C ASP A 154 -13.41 -24.76 -11.93
N ASP A 155 -14.51 -24.23 -12.43
CA ASP A 155 -14.52 -23.31 -13.58
C ASP A 155 -14.33 -21.83 -13.20
N GLY A 156 -14.17 -21.54 -11.89
CA GLY A 156 -13.99 -20.19 -11.35
C GLY A 156 -15.30 -19.49 -11.00
N GLU A 157 -16.49 -20.08 -11.22
CA GLU A 157 -17.75 -19.48 -10.78
C GLU A 157 -17.77 -19.34 -9.25
N VAL A 158 -18.07 -18.14 -8.76
CA VAL A 158 -18.14 -17.88 -7.31
C VAL A 158 -19.39 -18.51 -6.73
N ILE A 159 -19.22 -19.25 -5.63
CA ILE A 159 -20.31 -19.97 -4.94
C ILE A 159 -20.86 -19.13 -3.77
N ALA A 160 -19.99 -18.44 -3.07
CA ALA A 160 -20.34 -17.64 -1.91
C ALA A 160 -19.33 -16.53 -1.68
N PHE A 161 -19.71 -15.53 -0.89
CA PHE A 161 -18.83 -14.53 -0.33
C PHE A 161 -18.98 -14.53 1.18
N VAL A 162 -17.93 -14.91 1.92
CA VAL A 162 -17.98 -15.08 3.37
C VAL A 162 -17.07 -14.06 4.02
N GLU A 163 -17.66 -12.96 4.49
CA GLU A 163 -16.91 -11.86 5.09
C GLU A 163 -16.46 -12.20 6.51
N LYS A 164 -15.15 -12.20 6.74
CA LYS A 164 -14.49 -12.39 8.04
C LYS A 164 -15.01 -13.59 8.83
N PRO A 165 -14.85 -14.81 8.30
CA PRO A 165 -15.32 -15.99 9.00
C PRO A 165 -14.60 -16.17 10.35
N PRO A 166 -15.24 -16.78 11.35
CA PRO A 166 -14.56 -17.12 12.59
C PRO A 166 -13.31 -18.00 12.32
N PRO A 167 -12.24 -17.90 13.14
CA PRO A 167 -11.05 -18.72 13.00
C PRO A 167 -11.35 -20.21 12.83
N GLY A 168 -10.75 -20.84 11.83
CA GLY A 168 -10.95 -22.26 11.50
C GLY A 168 -12.32 -22.60 10.89
N LYS A 169 -13.15 -21.61 10.51
CA LYS A 169 -14.45 -21.81 9.87
C LYS A 169 -14.50 -21.36 8.41
N ALA A 170 -13.38 -20.87 7.88
CA ALA A 170 -13.31 -20.50 6.47
C ALA A 170 -13.45 -21.74 5.56
N PRO A 171 -14.29 -21.67 4.51
CA PRO A 171 -14.47 -22.79 3.57
C PRO A 171 -13.25 -23.01 2.67
N THR A 172 -12.40 -22.01 2.51
CA THR A 172 -11.17 -22.03 1.72
C THR A 172 -10.20 -20.98 2.26
N ASN A 173 -8.93 -21.03 1.82
CA ASN A 173 -7.92 -20.01 2.09
C ASN A 173 -7.81 -18.95 0.97
N TRP A 174 -8.64 -19.07 -0.06
CA TRP A 174 -8.71 -18.06 -1.11
C TRP A 174 -9.56 -16.87 -0.67
N ILE A 175 -8.94 -15.71 -0.68
CA ILE A 175 -9.56 -14.46 -0.25
C ILE A 175 -9.69 -13.47 -1.40
N ASN A 176 -10.59 -12.53 -1.26
CA ASN A 176 -10.69 -11.36 -2.13
C ASN A 176 -9.39 -10.54 -2.09
N ALA A 177 -8.71 -10.46 -3.22
CA ALA A 177 -7.45 -9.71 -3.36
C ALA A 177 -7.66 -8.20 -3.54
N GLY A 178 -8.90 -7.70 -3.59
CA GLY A 178 -9.22 -6.28 -3.73
C GLY A 178 -8.98 -5.72 -5.13
N THR A 179 -8.99 -6.58 -6.15
CA THR A 179 -8.91 -6.19 -7.57
C THR A 179 -10.06 -6.85 -8.33
N TYR A 180 -10.78 -6.04 -9.11
CA TYR A 180 -11.97 -6.49 -9.84
C TYR A 180 -11.97 -6.01 -11.28
N VAL A 181 -12.59 -6.78 -12.18
CA VAL A 181 -13.06 -6.32 -13.50
C VAL A 181 -14.59 -6.27 -13.44
N LEU A 182 -15.18 -5.12 -13.69
CA LEU A 182 -16.63 -4.89 -13.59
C LEU A 182 -17.18 -4.39 -14.92
N GLU A 183 -18.26 -5.04 -15.39
CA GLU A 183 -19.07 -4.56 -16.52
C GLU A 183 -20.03 -3.43 -16.08
N PRO A 184 -20.48 -2.58 -16.99
CA PRO A 184 -21.47 -1.52 -16.73
C PRO A 184 -22.74 -2.02 -16.02
N SER A 185 -23.19 -3.24 -16.31
CA SER A 185 -24.36 -3.85 -15.67
C SER A 185 -24.22 -3.99 -14.16
N VAL A 186 -22.98 -4.17 -13.65
CA VAL A 186 -22.72 -4.21 -12.19
C VAL A 186 -22.89 -2.83 -11.59
N LEU A 187 -22.38 -1.79 -12.24
CA LEU A 187 -22.51 -0.41 -11.77
C LEU A 187 -24.00 0.00 -11.70
N ALA A 188 -24.80 -0.42 -12.67
CA ALA A 188 -26.24 -0.15 -12.70
C ALA A 188 -27.01 -0.82 -11.54
N ARG A 189 -26.47 -1.88 -10.92
CA ARG A 189 -27.09 -2.55 -9.75
C ARG A 189 -26.81 -1.80 -8.43
N ILE A 190 -25.85 -0.89 -8.41
CA ILE A 190 -25.47 -0.14 -7.22
C ILE A 190 -26.34 1.11 -7.12
N PRO A 191 -27.07 1.33 -6.03
CA PRO A 191 -27.86 2.55 -5.84
C PRO A 191 -27.01 3.81 -5.85
N GLU A 192 -27.53 4.90 -6.42
CA GLU A 192 -26.84 6.20 -6.47
C GLU A 192 -26.76 6.82 -5.08
N ARG A 193 -25.57 7.36 -4.75
CA ARG A 193 -25.35 8.15 -3.53
C ARG A 193 -25.75 7.47 -2.22
N LEU A 194 -25.78 6.14 -2.19
CA LEU A 194 -26.05 5.36 -0.99
C LEU A 194 -24.81 4.60 -0.54
N ALA A 195 -24.66 4.44 0.76
CA ALA A 195 -23.61 3.62 1.35
C ALA A 195 -23.91 2.13 1.12
N VAL A 196 -23.15 1.49 0.23
CA VAL A 196 -23.31 0.08 -0.16
C VAL A 196 -21.92 -0.59 -0.17
N SER A 197 -21.82 -1.78 0.40
CA SER A 197 -20.63 -2.61 0.31
C SER A 197 -20.69 -3.52 -0.91
N ILE A 198 -19.61 -3.56 -1.70
CA ILE A 198 -19.51 -4.47 -2.84
C ILE A 198 -19.47 -5.93 -2.36
N GLU A 199 -18.77 -6.20 -1.26
CA GLU A 199 -18.53 -7.53 -0.70
C GLU A 199 -19.73 -8.09 0.06
N ARG A 200 -20.46 -7.22 0.76
CA ARG A 200 -21.56 -7.64 1.65
C ARG A 200 -22.93 -7.57 0.99
N GLU A 201 -23.08 -6.78 -0.08
CA GLU A 201 -24.34 -6.54 -0.70
C GLU A 201 -24.33 -6.80 -2.20
N THR A 202 -23.45 -6.17 -2.98
CA THR A 202 -23.50 -6.24 -4.44
C THR A 202 -23.13 -7.64 -4.93
N PHE A 203 -21.99 -8.17 -4.55
CA PHE A 203 -21.57 -9.53 -4.95
C PHE A 203 -22.53 -10.62 -4.43
N PRO A 204 -23.00 -10.63 -3.16
CA PRO A 204 -23.98 -11.60 -2.73
C PRO A 204 -25.29 -11.56 -3.53
N ARG A 205 -25.80 -10.38 -3.91
CA ARG A 205 -26.98 -10.29 -4.80
C ARG A 205 -26.73 -10.84 -6.19
N MET A 206 -25.53 -10.69 -6.73
CA MET A 206 -25.16 -11.27 -8.04
C MET A 206 -25.15 -12.81 -8.01
N LEU A 207 -24.93 -13.43 -6.85
CA LEU A 207 -24.97 -14.90 -6.71
C LEU A 207 -26.39 -15.49 -6.84
N GLU A 208 -27.43 -14.67 -6.73
CA GLU A 208 -28.83 -15.09 -6.98
C GLU A 208 -29.06 -15.40 -8.46
N GLU A 209 -28.19 -14.89 -9.35
CA GLU A 209 -28.21 -15.12 -10.79
C GLU A 209 -26.99 -15.95 -11.21
N PRO A 210 -27.16 -17.12 -11.86
CA PRO A 210 -26.03 -17.99 -12.22
C PRO A 210 -25.14 -17.36 -13.28
N ARG A 211 -23.83 -17.68 -13.20
CA ARG A 211 -22.79 -17.29 -14.18
C ARG A 211 -22.59 -15.79 -14.38
N ARG A 212 -22.79 -15.01 -13.34
CA ARG A 212 -22.58 -13.56 -13.36
C ARG A 212 -21.28 -13.15 -12.69
N LEU A 213 -20.87 -13.89 -11.66
CA LEU A 213 -19.71 -13.59 -10.83
C LEU A 213 -18.71 -14.73 -10.92
N TYR A 214 -17.51 -14.41 -11.41
CA TYR A 214 -16.38 -15.33 -11.50
C TYR A 214 -15.20 -14.83 -10.66
N ALA A 215 -14.25 -15.69 -10.43
CA ALA A 215 -13.00 -15.33 -9.78
C ALA A 215 -11.81 -16.03 -10.47
N LYS A 216 -10.66 -15.38 -10.40
CA LYS A 216 -9.37 -15.93 -10.82
C LYS A 216 -8.46 -16.02 -9.61
N ALA A 217 -8.11 -17.24 -9.23
CA ALA A 217 -7.07 -17.53 -8.25
C ALA A 217 -5.68 -17.25 -8.84
N ASP A 218 -4.80 -16.62 -8.07
CA ASP A 218 -3.45 -16.28 -8.48
C ASP A 218 -2.48 -16.42 -7.29
N ASP A 219 -1.31 -17.01 -7.55
CA ASP A 219 -0.23 -17.14 -6.56
C ASP A 219 0.72 -15.93 -6.57
N ALA A 220 0.28 -14.82 -7.15
CA ALA A 220 1.03 -13.57 -7.20
C ALA A 220 1.34 -13.06 -5.78
N TYR A 221 2.46 -12.34 -5.66
CA TYR A 221 2.72 -11.59 -4.43
C TYR A 221 1.56 -10.66 -4.11
N TRP A 222 1.16 -10.64 -2.85
CA TRP A 222 0.07 -9.81 -2.37
C TRP A 222 0.26 -9.46 -0.90
N ILE A 223 0.15 -8.17 -0.57
CA ILE A 223 0.12 -7.69 0.81
C ILE A 223 -0.80 -6.47 0.94
N ASP A 224 -1.64 -6.44 1.98
CA ASP A 224 -2.35 -5.25 2.42
C ASP A 224 -1.52 -4.51 3.47
N ILE A 225 -1.18 -3.26 3.24
CA ILE A 225 -0.34 -2.47 4.16
C ILE A 225 -1.14 -1.91 5.35
N GLY A 226 -2.03 -2.74 5.92
CA GLY A 226 -3.01 -2.32 6.92
C GLY A 226 -2.47 -2.13 8.34
N THR A 227 -1.29 -2.61 8.68
CA THR A 227 -0.70 -2.53 10.03
C THR A 227 0.78 -2.15 9.97
N PRO A 228 1.40 -1.66 11.06
CA PRO A 228 2.84 -1.38 11.07
C PRO A 228 3.71 -2.58 10.74
N GLU A 229 3.34 -3.77 11.17
CA GLU A 229 4.07 -5.00 10.86
C GLU A 229 4.08 -5.27 9.35
N LYS A 230 2.91 -5.19 8.71
CA LYS A 230 2.78 -5.37 7.26
C LYS A 230 3.41 -4.23 6.47
N TYR A 231 3.39 -3.02 7.03
CA TYR A 231 4.07 -1.88 6.44
C TYR A 231 5.59 -2.10 6.41
N LEU A 232 6.19 -2.52 7.54
CA LEU A 232 7.61 -2.90 7.60
C LEU A 232 7.93 -4.07 6.67
N GLN A 233 7.08 -5.09 6.64
CA GLN A 233 7.25 -6.25 5.76
C GLN A 233 7.25 -5.83 4.28
N ALA A 234 6.35 -4.96 3.86
CA ALA A 234 6.29 -4.48 2.47
C ALA A 234 7.58 -3.79 2.01
N HIS A 235 8.26 -3.06 2.91
CA HIS A 235 9.58 -2.48 2.60
C HIS A 235 10.64 -3.56 2.35
N THR A 236 10.71 -4.56 3.22
CA THR A 236 11.65 -5.68 3.07
C THR A 236 11.36 -6.46 1.79
N ASP A 237 10.09 -6.79 1.53
CA ASP A 237 9.68 -7.55 0.35
C ASP A 237 10.06 -6.83 -0.96
N VAL A 238 9.92 -5.50 -0.99
CA VAL A 238 10.34 -4.69 -2.15
C VAL A 238 11.86 -4.78 -2.35
N LEU A 239 12.64 -4.65 -1.27
CA LEU A 239 14.10 -4.72 -1.35
C LEU A 239 14.61 -6.11 -1.72
N ASP A 240 13.90 -7.17 -1.32
CA ASP A 240 14.17 -8.56 -1.69
C ASP A 240 13.68 -8.93 -3.10
N GLY A 241 13.06 -7.96 -3.82
CA GLY A 241 12.62 -8.15 -5.20
C GLY A 241 11.28 -8.86 -5.36
N ALA A 242 10.45 -8.93 -4.33
CA ALA A 242 9.15 -9.62 -4.37
C ALA A 242 8.17 -9.01 -5.40
N LEU A 243 8.39 -7.75 -5.81
CA LEU A 243 7.63 -7.12 -6.89
C LEU A 243 8.12 -7.45 -8.30
N SER A 244 9.24 -8.16 -8.42
CA SER A 244 9.70 -8.65 -9.71
C SER A 244 8.77 -9.77 -10.18
N ARG A 245 8.24 -9.68 -11.42
CA ARG A 245 7.33 -10.70 -11.95
C ARG A 245 7.99 -12.08 -11.95
N ALA A 246 7.27 -13.08 -11.48
CA ALA A 246 7.62 -14.48 -11.68
C ALA A 246 7.74 -14.75 -13.18
N GLY A 247 8.96 -15.04 -13.65
CA GLY A 247 9.25 -15.28 -15.10
C GLY A 247 10.11 -14.24 -15.78
N ALA A 248 10.37 -13.06 -15.18
CA ALA A 248 11.47 -12.21 -15.59
C ALA A 248 12.79 -12.90 -15.16
N HIS A 249 13.35 -13.70 -16.04
CA HIS A 249 14.76 -14.13 -15.96
C HIS A 249 15.60 -12.87 -16.03
N GLU A 250 16.19 -12.47 -14.88
CA GLU A 250 16.97 -11.28 -14.60
C GLU A 250 16.18 -10.18 -13.88
N ALA A 251 15.84 -10.43 -12.62
CA ALA A 251 15.64 -9.38 -11.62
C ALA A 251 17.01 -8.76 -11.25
N SER A 252 17.74 -8.20 -12.22
CA SER A 252 19.05 -7.57 -12.02
C SER A 252 18.95 -6.03 -12.05
N GLY A 253 17.74 -5.50 -11.88
CA GLY A 253 17.52 -4.07 -11.73
C GLY A 253 17.45 -3.65 -10.26
N PRO A 254 17.66 -2.35 -9.97
CA PRO A 254 17.47 -1.83 -8.63
C PRO A 254 16.01 -2.02 -8.17
N PRO A 255 15.77 -2.33 -6.87
CA PRO A 255 14.41 -2.53 -6.32
C PRO A 255 13.56 -1.25 -6.39
N VAL A 256 14.21 -0.12 -6.58
CA VAL A 256 13.61 1.21 -6.70
C VAL A 256 14.28 1.97 -7.85
N ALA A 257 13.49 2.68 -8.65
CA ALA A 257 14.00 3.48 -9.76
C ALA A 257 15.06 4.50 -9.27
N GLY A 258 16.17 4.60 -10.00
CA GLY A 258 17.25 5.51 -9.69
C GLY A 258 18.18 5.07 -8.54
N ALA A 259 17.91 3.95 -7.87
CA ALA A 259 18.83 3.40 -6.88
C ALA A 259 20.02 2.72 -7.56
N ARG A 260 21.21 2.83 -6.93
CA ARG A 260 22.42 2.08 -7.28
C ARG A 260 22.84 1.20 -6.11
N GLU A 261 23.41 0.06 -6.40
CA GLU A 261 23.94 -0.83 -5.36
C GLU A 261 25.28 -0.30 -4.85
N LEU A 262 25.38 -0.14 -3.53
CA LEU A 262 26.62 0.28 -2.84
C LEU A 262 27.45 -0.94 -2.42
N SER A 263 26.79 -1.95 -1.90
CA SER A 263 27.34 -3.26 -1.53
C SER A 263 26.22 -4.31 -1.61
N PRO A 264 26.48 -5.61 -1.57
CA PRO A 264 25.45 -6.63 -1.74
C PRO A 264 24.21 -6.39 -0.88
N GLY A 265 23.05 -6.14 -1.54
CA GLY A 265 21.76 -5.86 -0.91
C GLY A 265 21.64 -4.48 -0.25
N VAL A 266 22.62 -3.60 -0.41
CA VAL A 266 22.57 -2.20 0.08
C VAL A 266 22.42 -1.26 -1.11
N TRP A 267 21.32 -0.54 -1.16
CA TRP A 267 20.95 0.38 -2.24
C TRP A 267 20.97 1.82 -1.77
N VAL A 268 21.34 2.73 -2.65
CA VAL A 268 21.36 4.18 -2.38
C VAL A 268 20.66 4.94 -3.51
N GLN A 269 19.90 5.95 -3.14
CA GLN A 269 19.33 6.94 -4.05
C GLN A 269 20.03 8.27 -3.81
N GLY A 270 20.47 8.95 -4.88
CA GLY A 270 21.20 10.21 -4.76
C GLY A 270 22.55 10.09 -4.04
N GLU A 271 22.89 11.14 -3.29
CA GLU A 271 24.17 11.25 -2.56
C GLU A 271 23.97 10.92 -1.09
N VAL A 272 24.85 10.07 -0.53
CA VAL A 272 24.84 9.67 0.88
C VAL A 272 26.19 9.93 1.53
N THR A 273 26.20 10.29 2.80
CA THR A 273 27.41 10.44 3.60
C THR A 273 27.47 9.31 4.62
N ILE A 274 28.52 8.49 4.57
CA ILE A 274 28.75 7.39 5.49
C ILE A 274 30.14 7.59 6.09
N ASP A 275 30.20 7.97 7.37
CA ASP A 275 31.44 8.24 8.07
C ASP A 275 32.24 6.94 8.37
N ASP A 276 33.53 7.07 8.58
CA ASP A 276 34.37 5.95 8.90
C ASP A 276 33.90 5.19 10.15
N GLY A 277 33.74 3.86 10.03
CA GLY A 277 33.23 3.01 11.11
C GLY A 277 31.71 2.90 11.20
N ALA A 278 30.96 3.59 10.35
CA ALA A 278 29.54 3.29 10.17
C ALA A 278 29.34 1.99 9.39
N VAL A 279 28.31 1.21 9.73
CA VAL A 279 28.04 -0.11 9.14
C VAL A 279 26.64 -0.15 8.55
N VAL A 280 26.53 -0.59 7.28
CA VAL A 280 25.24 -0.84 6.62
C VAL A 280 25.19 -2.28 6.13
N GLU A 281 24.14 -3.01 6.52
CA GLU A 281 23.91 -4.40 6.12
C GLU A 281 22.53 -4.52 5.44
N GLY A 282 22.50 -5.20 4.30
CA GLY A 282 21.28 -5.41 3.53
C GLY A 282 20.26 -6.41 4.17
N PRO A 283 19.03 -6.46 3.64
CA PRO A 283 18.52 -5.57 2.59
C PRO A 283 18.29 -4.15 3.10
N ALA A 284 18.91 -3.14 2.52
CA ALA A 284 18.80 -1.76 2.98
C ALA A 284 18.69 -0.75 1.81
N LEU A 285 17.98 0.35 2.04
CA LEU A 285 17.88 1.47 1.12
C LEU A 285 18.14 2.78 1.86
N LEU A 286 19.06 3.57 1.34
CA LEU A 286 19.38 4.91 1.82
C LEU A 286 18.93 5.94 0.78
N GLY A 287 18.08 6.88 1.18
CA GLY A 287 17.63 7.99 0.37
C GLY A 287 18.67 9.06 0.15
N ASP A 288 18.37 10.04 -0.68
CA ASP A 288 19.25 11.18 -0.95
C ASP A 288 19.52 12.00 0.32
N GLY A 289 20.78 12.44 0.51
CA GLY A 289 21.17 13.25 1.66
C GLY A 289 21.21 12.50 3.00
N VAL A 290 21.08 11.18 3.02
CA VAL A 290 21.24 10.39 4.26
C VAL A 290 22.65 10.55 4.80
N HIS A 291 22.75 10.80 6.12
CA HIS A 291 24.02 10.86 6.83
C HIS A 291 24.07 9.82 7.96
N LEU A 292 25.09 8.96 7.90
CA LEU A 292 25.41 7.96 8.92
C LEU A 292 26.73 8.34 9.59
N ALA A 293 26.67 8.79 10.84
CA ALA A 293 27.86 9.18 11.60
C ALA A 293 28.66 7.97 12.05
N ALA A 294 29.92 8.21 12.47
CA ALA A 294 30.83 7.18 12.90
C ALA A 294 30.25 6.27 13.98
N GLY A 295 30.46 4.95 13.85
CA GLY A 295 29.95 3.94 14.81
C GLY A 295 28.46 3.65 14.69
N SER A 296 27.70 4.34 13.82
CA SER A 296 26.30 4.04 13.57
C SER A 296 26.13 2.70 12.85
N ARG A 297 24.94 2.08 13.00
CA ARG A 297 24.63 0.79 12.38
C ARG A 297 23.22 0.76 11.79
N VAL A 298 23.11 0.43 10.51
CA VAL A 298 21.86 0.25 9.78
C VAL A 298 21.78 -1.18 9.25
N VAL A 299 20.73 -1.94 9.62
CA VAL A 299 20.56 -3.34 9.23
C VAL A 299 19.12 -3.56 8.78
N GLY A 300 18.91 -4.11 7.59
CA GLY A 300 17.60 -4.52 7.11
C GLY A 300 16.56 -3.37 7.09
N SER A 301 16.96 -2.16 6.70
CA SER A 301 16.19 -0.94 6.98
C SER A 301 16.10 0.00 5.78
N VAL A 302 15.07 0.85 5.79
CA VAL A 302 14.88 1.90 4.79
C VAL A 302 14.97 3.26 5.46
N LEU A 303 15.87 4.12 4.95
CA LEU A 303 16.04 5.49 5.38
C LEU A 303 15.61 6.43 4.24
N GLY A 304 14.66 7.30 4.52
CA GLY A 304 14.17 8.34 3.61
C GLY A 304 15.19 9.47 3.44
N ASP A 305 14.93 10.32 2.45
CA ASP A 305 15.79 11.45 2.13
C ASP A 305 16.08 12.33 3.34
N GLY A 306 17.32 12.78 3.50
CA GLY A 306 17.75 13.63 4.59
C GLY A 306 17.77 13.00 5.98
N ALA A 307 17.45 11.70 6.11
CA ALA A 307 17.48 11.04 7.41
C ALA A 307 18.91 10.99 8.00
N ARG A 308 19.03 11.13 9.32
CA ARG A 308 20.32 11.22 10.01
C ARG A 308 20.40 10.24 11.17
N VAL A 309 21.51 9.53 11.25
CA VAL A 309 21.84 8.64 12.37
C VAL A 309 23.15 9.12 12.98
N ALA A 310 23.08 9.67 14.20
CA ALA A 310 24.23 10.19 14.90
C ALA A 310 25.15 9.09 15.42
N HIS A 311 26.21 9.47 16.13
CA HIS A 311 27.24 8.54 16.63
C HIS A 311 26.63 7.39 17.45
N GLY A 312 27.04 6.16 17.17
CA GLY A 312 26.55 4.97 17.89
C GLY A 312 25.08 4.60 17.66
N GLY A 313 24.32 5.42 16.91
CA GLY A 313 22.91 5.20 16.64
C GLY A 313 22.65 3.91 15.87
N ARG A 314 21.52 3.22 16.14
CA ARG A 314 21.20 1.90 15.56
C ARG A 314 19.81 1.88 14.94
N VAL A 315 19.73 1.46 13.68
CA VAL A 315 18.47 1.28 12.93
C VAL A 315 18.41 -0.18 12.44
N VAL A 316 17.49 -0.97 12.98
CA VAL A 316 17.39 -2.41 12.70
C VAL A 316 15.95 -2.77 12.28
N ARG A 317 15.79 -3.36 11.09
CA ARG A 317 14.52 -3.76 10.49
C ARG A 317 13.44 -2.68 10.63
N SER A 318 13.82 -1.44 10.33
CA SER A 318 13.02 -0.25 10.63
C SER A 318 12.93 0.67 9.42
N VAL A 319 11.95 1.55 9.45
CA VAL A 319 11.74 2.55 8.40
C VAL A 319 11.80 3.95 9.01
N LEU A 320 12.70 4.75 8.49
CA LEU A 320 12.81 6.17 8.78
C LEU A 320 12.31 6.95 7.57
N HIS A 321 11.26 7.74 7.72
CA HIS A 321 10.82 8.64 6.67
C HIS A 321 11.81 9.81 6.53
N ARG A 322 11.59 10.64 5.51
CA ARG A 322 12.45 11.79 5.22
C ARG A 322 12.70 12.65 6.45
N ASP A 323 13.90 13.18 6.55
CA ASP A 323 14.33 14.10 7.61
C ASP A 323 14.20 13.58 9.05
N ALA A 324 13.99 12.26 9.22
CA ALA A 324 14.00 11.66 10.57
C ALA A 324 15.41 11.66 11.16
N VAL A 325 15.51 11.93 12.47
CA VAL A 325 16.79 12.10 13.16
C VAL A 325 16.88 11.17 14.37
N LEU A 326 18.02 10.46 14.47
CA LEU A 326 18.46 9.76 15.67
C LEU A 326 19.67 10.47 16.23
N ASP A 327 19.60 10.88 17.50
CA ASP A 327 20.75 11.40 18.25
C ASP A 327 21.70 10.28 18.68
N ASP A 328 22.80 10.63 19.38
CA ASP A 328 23.82 9.70 19.81
C ASP A 328 23.26 8.52 20.60
N ASP A 329 23.71 7.31 20.26
CA ASP A 329 23.32 6.05 20.91
C ASP A 329 21.80 5.76 20.93
N ALA A 330 20.98 6.46 20.10
CA ALA A 330 19.56 6.15 19.98
C ALA A 330 19.34 4.89 19.12
N GLU A 331 18.30 4.11 19.48
CA GLU A 331 17.99 2.85 18.80
C GLU A 331 16.56 2.82 18.25
N VAL A 332 16.41 2.33 17.02
CA VAL A 332 15.11 2.03 16.39
C VAL A 332 15.14 0.58 15.91
N ILE A 333 14.24 -0.25 16.46
CA ILE A 333 14.19 -1.69 16.18
C ILE A 333 12.75 -2.08 15.84
N ASP A 334 12.54 -2.74 14.68
CA ASP A 334 11.21 -3.17 14.21
C ASP A 334 10.16 -2.05 14.32
N SER A 335 10.50 -0.81 13.91
CA SER A 335 9.70 0.37 14.21
C SER A 335 9.70 1.37 13.04
N VAL A 336 8.78 2.34 13.08
CA VAL A 336 8.63 3.35 12.02
C VAL A 336 8.74 4.75 12.62
N LEU A 337 9.62 5.57 12.04
CA LEU A 337 9.70 7.00 12.30
C LEU A 337 9.12 7.78 11.12
N GLY A 338 8.11 8.61 11.39
CA GLY A 338 7.50 9.51 10.42
C GLY A 338 8.44 10.63 9.98
N ALA A 339 8.02 11.41 9.00
CA ALA A 339 8.82 12.52 8.46
C ALA A 339 9.19 13.52 9.55
N GLY A 340 10.48 13.87 9.65
CA GLY A 340 10.99 14.79 10.67
C GLY A 340 10.87 14.31 12.11
N ALA A 341 10.57 13.04 12.35
CA ALA A 341 10.55 12.49 13.72
C ALA A 341 11.94 12.50 14.34
N HIS A 342 12.01 12.71 15.65
CA HIS A 342 13.28 12.86 16.37
C HIS A 342 13.35 11.92 17.57
N LEU A 343 14.43 11.15 17.64
CA LEU A 343 14.78 10.32 18.78
C LEU A 343 15.99 10.90 19.50
N GLY A 344 15.76 11.36 20.75
CA GLY A 344 16.81 11.92 21.60
C GLY A 344 17.84 10.90 22.03
N ALA A 345 19.02 11.37 22.43
CA ALA A 345 20.18 10.56 22.74
C ALA A 345 19.87 9.41 23.73
N GLY A 346 20.35 8.19 23.40
CA GLY A 346 20.13 6.98 24.18
C GLY A 346 18.68 6.52 24.31
N SER A 347 17.76 7.06 23.51
CA SER A 347 16.37 6.60 23.49
C SER A 347 16.20 5.31 22.67
N ILE A 348 15.14 4.53 22.95
CA ILE A 348 14.87 3.27 22.26
C ILE A 348 13.40 3.22 21.81
N ALA A 349 13.18 3.04 20.51
CA ALA A 349 11.88 2.71 19.92
C ALA A 349 11.89 1.26 19.41
N SER A 350 10.95 0.42 19.86
CA SER A 350 10.96 -1.01 19.53
C SER A 350 9.55 -1.60 19.38
N LEU A 351 9.46 -2.85 18.93
CA LEU A 351 8.24 -3.66 18.86
C LEU A 351 7.08 -2.94 18.17
N HIS A 352 7.30 -2.53 16.92
CA HIS A 352 6.32 -1.83 16.09
C HIS A 352 5.85 -0.48 16.66
N THR A 353 6.74 0.19 17.39
CA THR A 353 6.53 1.59 17.77
C THR A 353 6.43 2.44 16.50
N VAL A 354 5.45 3.33 16.48
CA VAL A 354 5.27 4.29 15.39
C VAL A 354 5.34 5.70 15.96
N VAL A 355 6.34 6.44 15.52
CA VAL A 355 6.48 7.88 15.80
C VAL A 355 5.94 8.63 14.60
N GLY A 356 4.95 9.49 14.79
CA GLY A 356 4.34 10.29 13.73
C GLY A 356 5.27 11.35 13.16
N ALA A 357 4.80 12.04 12.13
CA ALA A 357 5.54 13.17 11.56
C ALA A 357 5.80 14.24 12.64
N GLY A 358 7.05 14.70 12.74
CA GLY A 358 7.47 15.66 13.77
C GLY A 358 7.37 15.16 15.22
N GLY A 359 7.06 13.88 15.43
CA GLY A 359 6.96 13.31 16.77
C GLY A 359 8.33 13.14 17.41
N GLU A 360 8.39 13.21 18.73
CA GLU A 360 9.63 13.15 19.49
C GLU A 360 9.62 12.08 20.58
N LEU A 361 10.73 11.37 20.72
CA LEU A 361 11.02 10.54 21.89
C LEU A 361 12.19 11.15 22.66
N ALA A 362 11.95 11.53 23.91
CA ALA A 362 12.93 12.24 24.73
C ALA A 362 14.20 11.40 24.96
N ALA A 363 15.34 12.06 25.22
CA ALA A 363 16.59 11.40 25.53
C ALA A 363 16.45 10.39 26.67
N GLY A 364 17.01 9.19 26.51
CA GLY A 364 16.94 8.07 27.42
C GLY A 364 15.56 7.43 27.58
N ALA A 365 14.52 7.89 26.86
CA ALA A 365 13.19 7.31 26.94
C ALA A 365 13.09 6.00 26.13
N HIS A 366 12.27 5.06 26.60
CA HIS A 366 12.02 3.78 25.96
C HIS A 366 10.54 3.68 25.55
N ALA A 367 10.26 3.39 24.28
CA ALA A 367 8.94 3.16 23.73
C ALA A 367 8.87 1.77 23.11
N SER A 368 7.86 0.99 23.48
CA SER A 368 7.65 -0.37 22.98
C SER A 368 6.20 -0.55 22.58
N GLY A 369 5.95 -0.84 21.29
CA GLY A 369 4.60 -0.96 20.74
C GLY A 369 3.78 0.34 20.79
N ALA A 370 4.43 1.47 21.01
CA ALA A 370 3.79 2.76 21.26
C ALA A 370 3.37 3.48 19.96
N ARG A 371 2.42 4.42 20.12
CA ARG A 371 1.97 5.35 19.08
C ARG A 371 2.23 6.77 19.57
N ILE A 372 3.30 7.40 19.05
CA ILE A 372 3.81 8.70 19.50
C ILE A 372 3.42 9.77 18.50
N ARG A 373 2.61 10.74 18.91
CA ARG A 373 2.20 11.89 18.09
C ARG A 373 3.20 13.05 18.26
N GLU A 374 3.07 14.07 17.44
CA GLU A 374 3.75 15.35 17.63
C GLU A 374 3.40 15.96 19.00
N ALA A 375 4.37 16.58 19.64
CA ALA A 375 4.18 17.23 20.95
C ALA A 375 3.15 18.37 20.81
N GLY A 376 2.02 18.27 21.49
CA GLY A 376 0.95 19.29 21.49
C GLY A 376 -0.32 18.91 20.67
N ALA A 377 -0.35 17.78 19.98
CA ALA A 377 -1.56 17.30 19.35
C ALA A 377 -2.59 16.85 20.40
N SER A 378 -3.72 17.55 20.50
CA SER A 378 -4.79 17.22 21.44
C SER A 378 -5.52 15.91 21.06
N ASP A 379 -5.89 15.11 22.07
CA ASP A 379 -6.75 13.93 21.96
C ASP A 379 -8.21 14.31 21.59
N GLN A 380 -8.45 14.84 20.41
CA GLN A 380 -9.83 15.15 19.96
C GLN A 380 -10.41 14.09 19.01
N ASP A 381 -9.75 12.94 18.80
CA ASP A 381 -10.28 11.84 18.00
C ASP A 381 -9.98 10.48 18.67
N SER A 382 -10.76 10.15 19.67
CA SER A 382 -10.85 8.77 20.25
C SER A 382 -12.17 8.13 19.83
#